data_c5475b711a39637d0d41a3d2cb98b5aa
#
_entry.id   c5475b711a39637d0d41a3d2cb98b5aa
#
_cell.length_a   1.000
_cell.length_b   1.000
_cell.length_c   1.000
_cell.angle_alpha   90.00
_cell.angle_beta   90.00
_cell.angle_gamma   90.00
#
_symmetry.space_group_name_H-M   'P 1'
#
loop_
_entity.id
_entity.type
_entity.pdbx_description
1 polymer ?
#
loop_
_entity_poly.entity_id
_entity_poly.type
_entity_poly.pdbx_seq_one_letter_code
_entity_poly.pdbx_strand_id
1 'polypeptide(L)'
;MTNSADLASCESADNQRRILELIEGASSIAISGHTSPDGDALGSVLGLGLSLMKFFPNKDIALLLADDDPVPRIYRFMEGSDRLVPASAYAGNPDLFISVDVPVVERLNNSAEVLRRSKHVVCFDHHPAREEFAELSLRRVDAAACAMII
;
A
#
# COMPACT_ATOMS: atom_id res chain seq x y z
N MET A 1 -6.37 -24.74 25.79
CA MET A 1 -5.08 -24.18 25.29
C MET A 1 -5.29 -23.79 23.83
N THR A 2 -5.49 -22.51 23.55
CA THR A 2 -5.57 -22.01 22.17
C THR A 2 -4.20 -22.14 21.52
N ASN A 3 -4.16 -22.78 20.36
CA ASN A 3 -2.94 -23.01 19.59
C ASN A 3 -2.41 -21.65 19.07
N SER A 4 -1.09 -21.45 19.02
CA SER A 4 -0.49 -20.20 18.50
C SER A 4 -0.90 -19.90 17.05
N ALA A 5 -1.19 -20.93 16.25
CA ALA A 5 -1.71 -20.79 14.88
C ALA A 5 -3.15 -20.23 14.87
N ASP A 6 -4.00 -20.59 15.84
CA ASP A 6 -5.38 -20.08 15.95
C ASP A 6 -5.38 -18.60 16.38
N LEU A 7 -4.45 -18.20 17.24
CA LEU A 7 -4.30 -16.79 17.65
C LEU A 7 -3.81 -15.92 16.48
N ALA A 8 -2.80 -16.36 15.75
CA ALA A 8 -2.28 -15.64 14.58
C ALA A 8 -3.33 -15.48 13.47
N SER A 9 -4.17 -16.51 13.24
CA SER A 9 -5.26 -16.44 12.27
C SER A 9 -6.37 -15.49 12.71
N CYS A 10 -6.67 -15.42 14.01
CA CYS A 10 -7.66 -14.50 14.58
C CYS A 10 -7.19 -13.05 14.49
N GLU A 11 -5.92 -12.76 14.84
CA GLU A 11 -5.33 -11.42 14.71
C GLU A 11 -5.30 -10.95 13.24
N SER A 12 -5.00 -11.84 12.30
CA SER A 12 -5.02 -11.54 10.87
C SER A 12 -6.44 -11.17 10.40
N ALA A 13 -7.46 -11.90 10.81
CA ALA A 13 -8.86 -11.62 10.44
C ALA A 13 -9.36 -10.30 11.08
N ASP A 14 -8.94 -9.99 12.31
CA ASP A 14 -9.27 -8.72 12.96
C ASP A 14 -8.60 -7.54 12.26
N ASN A 15 -7.32 -7.66 11.91
CA ASN A 15 -6.61 -6.65 11.14
C ASN A 15 -7.24 -6.42 9.77
N GLN A 16 -7.64 -7.46 9.05
CA GLN A 16 -8.35 -7.33 7.76
C GLN A 16 -9.63 -6.50 7.91
N ARG A 17 -10.45 -6.80 8.91
CA ARG A 17 -11.69 -6.04 9.17
C ARG A 17 -11.39 -4.56 9.47
N ARG A 18 -10.43 -4.29 10.34
CA ARG A 18 -10.05 -2.91 10.71
C ARG A 18 -9.47 -2.15 9.52
N ILE A 19 -8.69 -2.80 8.66
CA ILE A 19 -8.20 -2.21 7.41
C ILE A 19 -9.35 -1.84 6.48
N LEU A 20 -10.35 -2.71 6.32
CA LEU A 20 -11.55 -2.41 5.53
C LEU A 20 -12.32 -1.22 6.11
N GLU A 21 -12.49 -1.14 7.42
CA GLU A 21 -13.12 0.00 8.10
C GLU A 21 -12.38 1.31 7.83
N LEU A 22 -11.03 1.30 7.84
CA LEU A 22 -10.22 2.47 7.49
C LEU A 22 -10.39 2.87 6.01
N ILE A 23 -10.40 1.90 5.10
CA ILE A 23 -10.64 2.14 3.67
C ILE A 23 -12.02 2.72 3.45
N GLU A 24 -13.06 2.16 4.07
CA GLU A 24 -14.45 2.63 3.93
C GLU A 24 -14.62 4.04 4.52
N GLY A 25 -14.00 4.32 5.66
CA GLY A 25 -14.08 5.61 6.35
C GLY A 25 -13.27 6.74 5.72
N ALA A 26 -12.22 6.43 4.96
CA ALA A 26 -11.36 7.44 4.33
C ALA A 26 -12.06 8.11 3.14
N SER A 27 -11.97 9.43 3.03
CA SER A 27 -12.38 10.19 1.84
C SER A 27 -11.27 10.32 0.82
N SER A 28 -10.01 10.32 1.30
CA SER A 28 -8.80 10.41 0.47
C SER A 28 -7.81 9.31 0.84
N ILE A 29 -7.27 8.63 -0.17
CA ILE A 29 -6.33 7.50 -0.03
C ILE A 29 -5.14 7.72 -0.94
N ALA A 30 -3.94 7.58 -0.41
CA ALA A 30 -2.71 7.54 -1.19
C ALA A 30 -2.09 6.14 -1.09
N ILE A 31 -1.65 5.58 -2.21
CA ILE A 31 -1.06 4.24 -2.28
C ILE A 31 0.32 4.34 -2.89
N SER A 32 1.33 3.74 -2.26
CA SER A 32 2.70 3.72 -2.77
C SER A 32 3.41 2.39 -2.50
N GLY A 33 4.28 2.00 -3.42
CA GLY A 33 5.26 0.93 -3.24
C GLY A 33 6.64 1.48 -2.90
N HIS A 34 7.66 0.63 -3.04
CA HIS A 34 9.05 0.99 -2.72
C HIS A 34 9.77 1.76 -3.85
N THR A 35 10.89 2.42 -3.48
CA THR A 35 11.86 3.04 -4.41
C THR A 35 12.43 2.00 -5.39
N SER A 36 12.74 2.43 -6.62
CA SER A 36 13.16 1.54 -7.71
C SER A 36 12.17 0.38 -7.90
N PRO A 37 10.89 0.69 -8.20
CA PRO A 37 9.81 -0.28 -8.14
C PRO A 37 9.98 -1.37 -9.18
N ASP A 38 9.68 -2.59 -8.76
CA ASP A 38 9.58 -3.76 -9.62
C ASP A 38 8.12 -4.05 -10.04
N GLY A 39 7.90 -5.20 -10.69
CA GLY A 39 6.57 -5.57 -11.17
C GLY A 39 5.59 -5.90 -10.05
N ASP A 40 6.05 -6.38 -8.89
CA ASP A 40 5.19 -6.65 -7.73
C ASP A 40 4.73 -5.35 -7.08
N ALA A 41 5.66 -4.43 -6.80
CA ALA A 41 5.33 -3.13 -6.23
C ALA A 41 4.35 -2.36 -7.12
N LEU A 42 4.65 -2.20 -8.43
CA LEU A 42 3.78 -1.49 -9.36
C LEU A 42 2.44 -2.20 -9.58
N GLY A 43 2.47 -3.53 -9.73
CA GLY A 43 1.27 -4.34 -9.88
C GLY A 43 0.35 -4.25 -8.67
N SER A 44 0.92 -4.23 -7.47
CA SER A 44 0.19 -4.08 -6.21
C SER A 44 -0.43 -2.68 -6.07
N VAL A 45 0.33 -1.61 -6.35
CA VAL A 45 -0.21 -0.24 -6.34
C VAL A 45 -1.36 -0.09 -7.32
N LEU A 46 -1.16 -0.53 -8.57
CA LEU A 46 -2.17 -0.42 -9.63
C LEU A 46 -3.39 -1.31 -9.36
N GLY A 47 -3.16 -2.58 -9.01
CA GLY A 47 -4.24 -3.53 -8.75
C GLY A 47 -5.15 -3.07 -7.62
N LEU A 48 -4.59 -2.69 -6.48
CA LEU A 48 -5.34 -2.15 -5.35
C LEU A 48 -6.02 -0.84 -5.72
N GLY A 49 -5.26 0.11 -6.28
CA GLY A 49 -5.77 1.44 -6.58
C GLY A 49 -6.91 1.44 -7.59
N LEU A 50 -6.77 0.73 -8.70
CA LEU A 50 -7.84 0.62 -9.71
C LEU A 50 -9.07 -0.10 -9.14
N SER A 51 -8.89 -1.11 -8.28
CA SER A 51 -9.99 -1.78 -7.59
C SER A 51 -10.72 -0.81 -6.67
N LEU A 52 -10.01 -0.06 -5.84
CA LEU A 52 -10.61 0.93 -4.95
C LEU A 52 -11.33 2.04 -5.72
N MET A 53 -10.77 2.55 -6.82
CA MET A 53 -11.42 3.53 -7.69
C MET A 53 -12.73 2.99 -8.25
N LYS A 54 -12.78 1.71 -8.58
CA LYS A 54 -13.99 1.06 -9.10
C LYS A 54 -15.06 0.86 -8.03
N PHE A 55 -14.68 0.39 -6.84
CA PHE A 55 -15.62 0.11 -5.75
C PHE A 55 -16.05 1.36 -4.99
N PHE A 56 -15.20 2.40 -4.95
CA PHE A 56 -15.43 3.65 -4.24
C PHE A 56 -15.21 4.86 -5.16
N PRO A 57 -16.07 5.07 -6.17
CA PRO A 57 -15.87 6.08 -7.22
C PRO A 57 -15.89 7.53 -6.71
N ASN A 58 -16.35 7.75 -5.48
CA ASN A 58 -16.41 9.09 -4.85
C ASN A 58 -15.20 9.41 -3.97
N LYS A 59 -14.26 8.49 -3.81
CA LYS A 59 -13.04 8.73 -3.03
C LYS A 59 -11.94 9.33 -3.91
N ASP A 60 -11.15 10.22 -3.31
CA ASP A 60 -9.93 10.74 -3.93
C ASP A 60 -8.79 9.72 -3.71
N ILE A 61 -8.37 9.04 -4.77
CA ILE A 61 -7.35 7.98 -4.71
C ILE A 61 -6.16 8.37 -5.57
N ALA A 62 -5.02 8.57 -4.91
CA ALA A 62 -3.74 8.90 -5.53
C ALA A 62 -2.84 7.65 -5.59
N LEU A 63 -2.31 7.35 -6.77
CA LEU A 63 -1.32 6.29 -7.01
C LEU A 63 0.06 6.93 -7.13
N LEU A 64 0.96 6.60 -6.22
CA LEU A 64 2.22 7.32 -6.06
C LEU A 64 3.42 6.46 -6.46
N LEU A 65 4.38 7.08 -7.11
CA LEU A 65 5.75 6.59 -7.25
C LEU A 65 6.58 7.12 -6.09
N ALA A 66 7.35 6.25 -5.45
CA ALA A 66 8.28 6.65 -4.38
C ALA A 66 9.42 7.55 -4.89
N ASP A 67 9.74 7.44 -6.18
CA ASP A 67 10.81 8.18 -6.86
C ASP A 67 10.24 9.24 -7.81
N ASP A 68 11.09 10.20 -8.20
CA ASP A 68 10.77 11.20 -9.23
C ASP A 68 10.94 10.66 -10.65
N ASP A 69 11.55 9.50 -10.78
CA ASP A 69 11.72 8.83 -12.06
C ASP A 69 10.36 8.35 -12.61
N PRO A 70 10.16 8.41 -13.93
CA PRO A 70 8.95 7.89 -14.55
C PRO A 70 8.86 6.36 -14.40
N VAL A 71 7.65 5.81 -14.55
CA VAL A 71 7.44 4.36 -14.59
C VAL A 71 8.43 3.71 -15.55
N PRO A 72 9.20 2.68 -15.10
CA PRO A 72 10.14 1.98 -15.95
C PRO A 72 9.47 1.48 -17.24
N ARG A 73 10.16 1.63 -18.39
CA ARG A 73 9.59 1.35 -19.70
C ARG A 73 8.95 -0.04 -19.82
N ILE A 74 9.55 -1.03 -19.16
CA ILE A 74 9.08 -2.42 -19.18
C ILE A 74 7.74 -2.64 -18.48
N TYR A 75 7.28 -1.70 -17.64
CA TYR A 75 6.02 -1.78 -16.89
C TYR A 75 4.94 -0.84 -17.42
N ARG A 76 5.23 0.00 -18.42
CA ARG A 76 4.26 0.97 -18.98
C ARG A 76 3.06 0.33 -19.69
N PHE A 77 3.12 -0.98 -19.95
CA PHE A 77 1.99 -1.74 -20.50
C PHE A 77 0.89 -2.02 -19.47
N MET A 78 1.19 -1.88 -18.18
CA MET A 78 0.21 -2.13 -17.12
C MET A 78 -0.90 -1.08 -17.18
N GLU A 79 -2.15 -1.54 -17.10
CA GLU A 79 -3.30 -0.67 -17.06
C GLU A 79 -3.20 0.32 -15.89
N GLY A 80 -3.45 1.60 -16.16
CA GLY A 80 -3.36 2.67 -15.16
C GLY A 80 -1.95 3.15 -14.84
N SER A 81 -0.90 2.65 -15.51
CA SER A 81 0.47 3.11 -15.28
C SER A 81 0.68 4.61 -15.56
N ASP A 82 -0.16 5.21 -16.40
CA ASP A 82 -0.23 6.63 -16.69
C ASP A 82 -0.86 7.48 -15.55
N ARG A 83 -1.49 6.85 -14.56
CA ARG A 83 -2.06 7.49 -13.37
C ARG A 83 -1.08 7.63 -12.23
N LEU A 84 0.06 6.93 -12.29
CA LEU A 84 1.10 7.02 -11.28
C LEU A 84 1.79 8.38 -11.35
N VAL A 85 1.84 9.07 -10.22
CA VAL A 85 2.50 10.37 -10.08
C VAL A 85 3.62 10.30 -9.05
N PRO A 86 4.72 11.05 -9.22
CA PRO A 86 5.76 11.14 -8.19
C PRO A 86 5.17 11.64 -6.87
N ALA A 87 5.53 11.01 -5.75
CA ALA A 87 5.06 11.41 -4.42
C ALA A 87 5.49 12.84 -4.06
N SER A 88 6.62 13.32 -4.59
CA SER A 88 7.09 14.70 -4.44
C SER A 88 6.15 15.74 -5.06
N ALA A 89 5.38 15.36 -6.09
CA ALA A 89 4.39 16.23 -6.74
C ALA A 89 3.01 16.17 -6.06
N TYR A 90 2.78 15.23 -5.15
CA TYR A 90 1.51 15.08 -4.45
C TYR A 90 1.44 16.00 -3.23
N ALA A 91 0.57 16.99 -3.26
CA ALA A 91 0.42 18.00 -2.19
C ALA A 91 -0.67 17.67 -1.16
N GLY A 92 -1.43 16.59 -1.34
CA GLY A 92 -2.54 16.20 -0.45
C GLY A 92 -2.09 15.69 0.92
N ASN A 93 -3.01 15.77 1.88
CA ASN A 93 -2.89 15.13 3.20
C ASN A 93 -3.94 14.02 3.28
N PRO A 94 -3.62 12.79 2.88
CA PRO A 94 -4.63 11.74 2.78
C PRO A 94 -5.14 11.30 4.16
N ASP A 95 -6.40 10.87 4.21
CA ASP A 95 -6.97 10.25 5.41
C ASP A 95 -6.27 8.90 5.66
N LEU A 96 -5.94 8.19 4.58
CA LEU A 96 -5.29 6.88 4.65
C LEU A 96 -4.12 6.80 3.68
N PHE A 97 -2.95 6.41 4.17
CA PHE A 97 -1.82 5.99 3.35
C PHE A 97 -1.72 4.46 3.37
N ILE A 98 -1.66 3.86 2.20
CA ILE A 98 -1.47 2.42 2.03
C ILE A 98 -0.10 2.16 1.42
N SER A 99 0.77 1.52 2.19
CA SER A 99 2.05 1.01 1.73
C SER A 99 1.88 -0.40 1.19
N VAL A 100 2.42 -0.69 0.02
CA VAL A 100 2.43 -2.05 -0.56
C VAL A 100 3.84 -2.47 -0.92
N ASP A 101 4.21 -3.69 -0.57
CA ASP A 101 5.51 -4.28 -0.92
C ASP A 101 6.71 -3.51 -0.35
N VAL A 102 6.58 -3.01 0.89
CA VAL A 102 7.62 -2.19 1.54
C VAL A 102 8.01 -2.80 2.88
N PRO A 103 9.21 -3.38 3.00
CA PRO A 103 9.67 -4.00 4.24
C PRO A 103 10.10 -3.02 5.34
N VAL A 104 10.54 -1.81 4.97
CA VAL A 104 11.02 -0.77 5.88
C VAL A 104 10.71 0.62 5.32
N VAL A 105 10.45 1.59 6.21
CA VAL A 105 9.98 2.94 5.82
C VAL A 105 10.95 3.70 4.92
N GLU A 106 12.26 3.44 5.04
CA GLU A 106 13.29 4.07 4.21
C GLU A 106 13.11 3.78 2.72
N ARG A 107 12.51 2.63 2.39
CA ARG A 107 12.23 2.28 1.00
C ARG A 107 11.05 3.04 0.39
N LEU A 108 10.32 3.79 1.16
CA LEU A 108 9.28 4.70 0.67
C LEU A 108 9.84 5.98 0.02
N ASN A 109 11.11 6.32 0.23
CA ASN A 109 11.74 7.52 -0.33
C ASN A 109 10.84 8.76 -0.19
N ASN A 110 10.48 9.45 -1.30
CA ASN A 110 9.61 10.64 -1.27
C ASN A 110 8.20 10.35 -0.72
N SER A 111 7.70 9.12 -0.85
CA SER A 111 6.39 8.72 -0.31
C SER A 111 6.36 8.73 1.23
N ALA A 112 7.52 8.67 1.90
CA ALA A 112 7.59 8.77 3.36
C ALA A 112 7.07 10.13 3.88
N GLU A 113 7.18 11.21 3.11
CA GLU A 113 6.61 12.51 3.48
C GLU A 113 5.07 12.50 3.39
N VAL A 114 4.51 11.78 2.41
CA VAL A 114 3.06 11.61 2.30
C VAL A 114 2.54 10.77 3.47
N LEU A 115 3.24 9.68 3.80
CA LEU A 115 2.93 8.84 4.96
C LEU A 115 2.87 9.67 6.25
N ARG A 116 3.88 10.52 6.54
CA ARG A 116 3.96 11.32 7.78
C ARG A 116 2.81 12.31 7.94
N ARG A 117 2.23 12.79 6.85
CA ARG A 117 1.10 13.73 6.88
C ARG A 117 -0.27 13.06 6.73
N SER A 118 -0.30 11.74 6.66
CA SER A 118 -1.55 10.96 6.61
C SER A 118 -2.11 10.75 8.01
N LYS A 119 -3.44 10.59 8.12
CA LYS A 119 -4.10 10.35 9.42
C LYS A 119 -3.90 8.91 9.88
N HIS A 120 -3.98 7.97 8.94
CA HIS A 120 -3.82 6.53 9.19
C HIS A 120 -2.84 5.93 8.18
N VAL A 121 -2.13 4.88 8.59
CA VAL A 121 -1.16 4.15 7.77
C VAL A 121 -1.42 2.67 7.85
N VAL A 122 -1.55 2.02 6.69
CA VAL A 122 -1.71 0.58 6.53
C VAL A 122 -0.60 0.03 5.66
N CYS A 123 -0.13 -1.19 5.95
CA CYS A 123 0.89 -1.88 5.16
C CYS A 123 0.40 -3.26 4.72
N PHE A 124 0.53 -3.53 3.41
CA PHE A 124 0.43 -4.88 2.83
C PHE A 124 1.82 -5.30 2.35
N ASP A 125 2.35 -6.41 2.86
CA ASP A 125 3.71 -6.81 2.54
C ASP A 125 3.92 -8.33 2.68
N HIS A 126 4.86 -8.88 1.93
CA HIS A 126 5.25 -10.28 2.02
C HIS A 126 6.69 -10.49 2.53
N HIS A 127 7.42 -9.42 2.83
CA HIS A 127 8.75 -9.51 3.41
C HIS A 127 8.70 -9.75 4.92
N PRO A 128 9.73 -10.38 5.52
CA PRO A 128 9.87 -10.42 6.97
C PRO A 128 9.95 -9.02 7.57
N ALA A 129 9.15 -8.75 8.60
CA ALA A 129 9.19 -7.47 9.29
C ALA A 129 10.53 -7.31 10.02
N ARG A 130 11.15 -6.14 9.85
CA ARG A 130 12.27 -5.68 10.68
C ARG A 130 11.81 -4.61 11.66
N GLU A 131 10.86 -3.80 11.24
CA GLU A 131 10.30 -2.70 11.98
C GLU A 131 8.86 -2.46 11.52
N GLU A 132 7.95 -2.19 12.45
CA GLU A 132 6.58 -1.82 12.14
C GLU A 132 6.47 -0.30 12.07
N PHE A 133 6.08 0.23 10.92
CA PHE A 133 5.87 1.66 10.68
C PHE A 133 4.41 2.02 10.40
N ALA A 134 3.56 1.01 10.23
CA ALA A 134 2.14 1.18 9.97
C ALA A 134 1.30 0.91 11.22
N GLU A 135 0.15 1.56 11.33
CA GLU A 135 -0.83 1.33 12.39
C GLU A 135 -1.41 -0.09 12.32
N LEU A 136 -1.65 -0.56 11.11
CA LEU A 136 -2.11 -1.92 10.83
C LEU A 136 -1.31 -2.51 9.67
N SER A 137 -0.88 -3.75 9.82
CA SER A 137 -0.18 -4.49 8.79
C SER A 137 -0.91 -5.80 8.46
N LEU A 138 -1.00 -6.12 7.18
CA LEU A 138 -1.32 -7.44 6.70
C LEU A 138 -0.10 -8.02 6.00
N ARG A 139 0.63 -8.87 6.71
CA ARG A 139 1.91 -9.41 6.28
C ARG A 139 1.85 -10.93 6.14
N ARG A 140 2.28 -11.43 4.99
CA ARG A 140 2.33 -12.86 4.70
C ARG A 140 3.65 -13.24 4.06
N VAL A 141 4.61 -13.69 4.87
CA VAL A 141 5.95 -14.09 4.42
C VAL A 141 5.98 -15.37 3.58
N ASP A 142 4.89 -16.13 3.58
CA ASP A 142 4.68 -17.31 2.75
C ASP A 142 4.09 -16.99 1.37
N ALA A 143 3.65 -15.76 1.14
CA ALA A 143 3.17 -15.32 -0.17
C ALA A 143 4.34 -15.09 -1.13
N ALA A 144 4.17 -15.51 -2.39
CA ALA A 144 5.18 -15.34 -3.43
C ALA A 144 5.32 -13.89 -3.89
N ALA A 145 4.29 -13.06 -3.67
CA ALA A 145 4.22 -11.66 -4.08
C ALA A 145 3.24 -10.89 -3.19
N CYS A 146 3.45 -9.58 -3.03
CA CYS A 146 2.52 -8.70 -2.31
C CYS A 146 1.14 -8.68 -2.98
N ALA A 147 1.08 -8.75 -4.30
CA ALA A 147 -0.16 -8.81 -5.07
C ALA A 147 -1.08 -10.00 -4.72
N MET A 148 -0.58 -11.02 -4.01
CA MET A 148 -1.40 -12.15 -3.52
C MET A 148 -2.11 -11.86 -2.20
N ILE A 149 -1.79 -10.74 -1.55
CA ILE A 149 -2.30 -10.37 -0.22
C ILE A 149 -3.42 -9.32 -0.34
N ILE A 150 -3.42 -8.58 -1.42
CA ILE A 150 -4.33 -7.47 -1.72
C ILE A 150 -5.71 -7.93 -2.16
#